data_95eb773b921f8b7b778e01393a3ac8d4
#
_entry.id   95eb773b921f8b7b778e01393a3ac8d4
#
_cell.length_a   1.000
_cell.length_b   1.000
_cell.length_c   1.000
_cell.angle_alpha   90.00
_cell.angle_beta   90.00
_cell.angle_gamma   90.00
#
_symmetry.space_group_name_H-M   'P 1'
#
loop_
_entity.id
_entity.type
_entity.pdbx_description
1 polymer ?
#
loop_
_entity_poly.entity_id
_entity_poly.type
_entity_poly.pdbx_seq_one_letter_code
_entity_poly.pdbx_strand_id
1 'polypeptide(L)'
;MDSGHINLTKQLKINRLSLTKSRIQVFDYLLSHGPLTMHDLLMGLEGTLDRASVYRNVKLFESIGMLQRLTNGFKYSLELSDSLIAHHHHLVCISCGSISDISANKLEQYIAAISKTNNFRPKSHQVEVRGYCQGCQI
;
A
#
# COMPACT_ATOMS: atom_id res chain seq x y z
N MET A 1 -15.87 2.81 15.06
CA MET A 1 -15.07 3.08 13.86
C MET A 1 -13.80 2.26 13.93
N ASP A 2 -13.53 1.54 12.88
CA ASP A 2 -12.28 0.81 12.72
C ASP A 2 -11.10 1.80 12.65
N SER A 3 -9.94 1.40 13.15
CA SER A 3 -8.70 2.22 13.15
C SER A 3 -8.34 2.75 11.76
N GLY A 4 -8.62 1.97 10.70
CA GLY A 4 -8.42 2.38 9.32
C GLY A 4 -9.23 3.61 8.91
N HIS A 5 -10.50 3.65 9.25
CA HIS A 5 -11.38 4.80 8.94
C HIS A 5 -11.00 6.06 9.72
N ILE A 6 -10.49 5.91 10.95
CA ILE A 6 -9.98 7.04 11.72
C ILE A 6 -8.76 7.64 11.01
N ASN A 7 -7.86 6.80 10.54
CA ASN A 7 -6.68 7.22 9.80
C ASN A 7 -7.05 7.85 8.45
N LEU A 8 -7.99 7.26 7.71
CA LEU A 8 -8.53 7.84 6.47
C LEU A 8 -9.07 9.25 6.71
N THR A 9 -9.96 9.39 7.69
CA THR A 9 -10.57 10.69 8.02
C THR A 9 -9.53 11.72 8.41
N LYS A 10 -8.54 11.35 9.20
CA LYS A 10 -7.42 12.22 9.60
C LYS A 10 -6.61 12.69 8.39
N GLN A 11 -6.23 11.79 7.50
CA GLN A 11 -5.45 12.12 6.31
C GLN A 11 -6.22 13.04 5.35
N LEU A 12 -7.52 12.77 5.15
CA LEU A 12 -8.36 13.63 4.32
C LEU A 12 -8.49 15.04 4.93
N LYS A 13 -8.70 15.16 6.24
CA LYS A 13 -8.77 16.46 6.93
C LYS A 13 -7.47 17.26 6.81
N ILE A 14 -6.33 16.63 7.00
CA ILE A 14 -5.01 17.27 6.84
C ILE A 14 -4.86 17.88 5.44
N ASN A 15 -5.39 17.19 4.42
CA ASN A 15 -5.35 17.63 3.03
C ASN A 15 -6.57 18.49 2.63
N ARG A 16 -7.39 18.93 3.57
CA ARG A 16 -8.61 19.73 3.36
C ARG A 16 -9.62 19.09 2.40
N LEU A 17 -9.72 17.77 2.47
CA LEU A 17 -10.61 16.95 1.65
C LEU A 17 -11.77 16.40 2.47
N SER A 18 -12.96 16.36 1.85
CA SER A 18 -14.14 15.78 2.45
C SER A 18 -14.13 14.24 2.41
N LEU A 19 -14.76 13.63 3.39
CA LEU A 19 -15.01 12.18 3.40
C LEU A 19 -16.26 11.91 2.54
N THR A 20 -16.05 11.33 1.35
CA THR A 20 -17.15 10.97 0.44
C THR A 20 -17.36 9.46 0.40
N LYS A 21 -18.55 9.03 0.01
CA LYS A 21 -18.88 7.61 -0.14
C LYS A 21 -17.91 6.89 -1.08
N SER A 22 -17.59 7.50 -2.22
CA SER A 22 -16.66 6.89 -3.19
C SER A 22 -15.24 6.73 -2.63
N ARG A 23 -14.76 7.68 -1.83
CA ARG A 23 -13.45 7.58 -1.16
C ARG A 23 -13.42 6.43 -0.16
N ILE A 24 -14.48 6.30 0.63
CA ILE A 24 -14.62 5.20 1.60
C ILE A 24 -14.60 3.85 0.86
N GLN A 25 -15.37 3.72 -0.20
CA GLN A 25 -15.48 2.46 -0.95
C GLN A 25 -14.15 2.03 -1.59
N VAL A 26 -13.42 2.96 -2.19
CA VAL A 26 -12.08 2.67 -2.75
C VAL A 26 -11.10 2.31 -1.64
N PHE A 27 -11.11 3.05 -0.54
CA PHE A 27 -10.26 2.79 0.62
C PHE A 27 -10.52 1.41 1.23
N ASP A 28 -11.78 1.09 1.49
CA ASP A 28 -12.18 -0.19 2.10
C ASP A 28 -11.79 -1.39 1.24
N TYR A 29 -11.94 -1.24 -0.07
CA TYR A 29 -11.54 -2.30 -0.99
C TYR A 29 -10.02 -2.53 -0.97
N LEU A 30 -9.24 -1.46 -1.02
CA LEU A 30 -7.78 -1.53 -0.90
C LEU A 30 -7.32 -2.08 0.45
N LEU A 31 -7.98 -1.68 1.53
CA LEU A 31 -7.66 -2.15 2.89
C LEU A 31 -7.90 -3.66 3.04
N SER A 32 -8.99 -4.16 2.45
CA SER A 32 -9.42 -5.56 2.60
C SER A 32 -8.70 -6.54 1.68
N HIS A 33 -8.19 -6.07 0.54
CA HIS A 33 -7.63 -6.95 -0.50
C HIS A 33 -6.11 -6.82 -0.68
N GLY A 34 -5.46 -5.96 0.12
CA GLY A 34 -4.01 -5.77 0.08
C GLY A 34 -3.49 -5.17 -1.22
N PRO A 35 -2.24 -5.42 -1.61
CA PRO A 35 -1.74 -4.94 -2.89
C PRO A 35 -2.50 -5.58 -4.04
N LEU A 36 -3.07 -4.76 -4.93
CA LEU A 36 -3.81 -5.23 -6.11
C LEU A 36 -3.61 -4.31 -7.30
N THR A 37 -3.80 -4.86 -8.49
CA THR A 37 -3.66 -4.08 -9.73
C THR A 37 -4.83 -3.12 -9.90
N MET A 38 -4.65 -2.11 -10.75
CA MET A 38 -5.75 -1.22 -11.14
C MET A 38 -6.91 -2.00 -11.77
N HIS A 39 -6.61 -3.03 -12.56
CA HIS A 39 -7.62 -3.90 -13.14
C HIS A 39 -8.46 -4.60 -12.06
N ASP A 40 -7.81 -5.21 -11.05
CA ASP A 40 -8.50 -5.92 -9.96
C ASP A 40 -9.37 -4.97 -9.14
N LEU A 41 -8.88 -3.74 -8.89
CA LEU A 41 -9.65 -2.72 -8.19
C LEU A 41 -10.90 -2.31 -8.98
N LEU A 42 -10.77 -2.09 -10.28
CA LEU A 42 -11.89 -1.76 -11.15
C LEU A 42 -12.92 -2.89 -11.22
N MET A 43 -12.47 -4.12 -11.35
CA MET A 43 -13.34 -5.29 -11.37
C MET A 43 -14.08 -5.49 -10.04
N GLY A 44 -13.37 -5.32 -8.93
CA GLY A 44 -13.95 -5.47 -7.59
C GLY A 44 -14.97 -4.40 -7.22
N LEU A 45 -14.86 -3.21 -7.79
CA LEU A 45 -15.81 -2.11 -7.58
C LEU A 45 -16.84 -1.96 -8.70
N GLU A 46 -16.84 -2.86 -9.68
CA GLU A 46 -17.82 -2.87 -10.76
C GLU A 46 -19.25 -2.97 -10.19
N GLY A 47 -20.15 -2.15 -10.72
CA GLY A 47 -21.52 -2.05 -10.21
C GLY A 47 -21.69 -1.22 -8.93
N THR A 48 -20.61 -0.89 -8.25
CA THR A 48 -20.62 -0.04 -7.03
C THR A 48 -20.18 1.38 -7.32
N LEU A 49 -19.12 1.53 -8.11
CA LEU A 49 -18.58 2.82 -8.58
C LEU A 49 -18.32 2.76 -10.08
N ASP A 50 -18.50 3.91 -10.73
CA ASP A 50 -18.07 4.07 -12.11
C ASP A 50 -16.52 4.14 -12.21
N ARG A 51 -15.99 3.73 -13.36
CA ARG A 51 -14.55 3.65 -13.59
C ARG A 51 -13.84 4.99 -13.39
N ALA A 52 -14.46 6.09 -13.84
CA ALA A 52 -13.89 7.43 -13.70
C ALA A 52 -13.75 7.83 -12.24
N SER A 53 -14.73 7.49 -11.39
CA SER A 53 -14.67 7.73 -9.95
C SER A 53 -13.55 6.93 -9.28
N VAL A 54 -13.36 5.67 -9.67
CA VAL A 54 -12.25 4.85 -9.16
C VAL A 54 -10.91 5.49 -9.53
N TYR A 55 -10.68 5.82 -10.80
CA TYR A 55 -9.44 6.46 -11.26
C TYR A 55 -9.16 7.78 -10.54
N ARG A 56 -10.17 8.64 -10.40
CA ARG A 56 -10.01 9.93 -9.69
C ARG A 56 -9.59 9.75 -8.24
N ASN A 57 -10.19 8.79 -7.53
CA ASN A 57 -9.86 8.52 -6.14
C ASN A 57 -8.47 7.91 -5.99
N VAL A 58 -8.08 6.98 -6.86
CA VAL A 58 -6.72 6.42 -6.88
C VAL A 58 -5.70 7.53 -7.10
N LYS A 59 -5.89 8.36 -8.13
CA LYS A 59 -4.99 9.48 -8.42
C LYS A 59 -4.91 10.47 -7.27
N LEU A 60 -6.04 10.78 -6.63
CA LEU A 60 -6.09 11.64 -5.45
C LEU A 60 -5.28 11.03 -4.29
N PHE A 61 -5.52 9.77 -3.96
CA PHE A 61 -4.83 9.08 -2.88
C PHE A 61 -3.32 8.99 -3.11
N GLU A 62 -2.89 8.76 -4.34
CA GLU A 62 -1.47 8.82 -4.71
C GLU A 62 -0.89 10.22 -4.49
N SER A 63 -1.60 11.26 -4.94
CA SER A 63 -1.13 12.65 -4.86
C SER A 63 -0.94 13.16 -3.44
N ILE A 64 -1.69 12.65 -2.48
CA ILE A 64 -1.59 13.01 -1.06
C ILE A 64 -0.79 12.00 -0.21
N GLY A 65 -0.15 11.02 -0.86
CA GLY A 65 0.71 10.04 -0.19
C GLY A 65 -0.02 8.95 0.60
N MET A 66 -1.31 8.75 0.35
CA MET A 66 -2.11 7.69 0.98
C MET A 66 -1.98 6.34 0.27
N LEU A 67 -1.57 6.36 -0.97
CA LEU A 67 -1.46 5.19 -1.83
C LEU A 67 -0.10 5.20 -2.51
N GLN A 68 0.52 4.05 -2.60
CA GLN A 68 1.80 3.85 -3.29
C GLN A 68 1.67 2.76 -4.35
N ARG A 69 2.58 2.81 -5.32
CA ARG A 69 2.72 1.78 -6.35
C ARG A 69 3.89 0.87 -6.02
N LEU A 70 3.63 -0.43 -6.01
CA LEU A 70 4.65 -1.46 -5.91
C LEU A 70 4.93 -1.95 -7.33
N THR A 71 6.10 -1.65 -7.87
CA THR A 71 6.44 -1.98 -9.25
C THR A 71 7.16 -3.33 -9.35
N ASN A 72 6.77 -4.12 -10.33
CA ASN A 72 7.46 -5.36 -10.71
C ASN A 72 7.62 -5.41 -12.24
N GLY A 73 8.77 -4.97 -12.73
CA GLY A 73 9.00 -4.77 -14.14
C GLY A 73 8.09 -3.68 -14.71
N PHE A 74 7.29 -4.02 -15.72
CA PHE A 74 6.30 -3.09 -16.32
C PHE A 74 4.93 -3.11 -15.61
N LYS A 75 4.75 -3.99 -14.63
CA LYS A 75 3.51 -4.10 -13.85
C LYS A 75 3.65 -3.37 -12.52
N TYR A 76 2.53 -2.91 -12.01
CA TYR A 76 2.47 -2.35 -10.67
C TYR A 76 1.21 -2.80 -9.93
N SER A 77 1.29 -2.81 -8.62
CA SER A 77 0.16 -3.00 -7.71
C SER A 77 -0.01 -1.75 -6.85
N LEU A 78 -1.25 -1.47 -6.48
CA LEU A 78 -1.63 -0.37 -5.61
C LEU A 78 -1.69 -0.87 -4.17
N GLU A 79 -1.12 -0.13 -3.25
CA GLU A 79 -1.14 -0.43 -1.82
C GLU A 79 -1.30 0.84 -1.00
N LEU A 80 -2.07 0.75 0.09
CA LEU A 80 -2.16 1.83 1.07
C LEU A 80 -0.80 2.05 1.74
N SER A 81 -0.44 3.30 1.96
CA SER A 81 0.83 3.67 2.58
C SER A 81 0.88 3.34 4.08
N ASP A 82 2.08 3.28 4.65
CA ASP A 82 2.32 3.00 6.07
C ASP A 82 1.67 4.02 7.03
N SER A 83 1.23 5.16 6.53
CA SER A 83 0.45 6.13 7.31
C SER A 83 -0.97 5.63 7.63
N LEU A 84 -1.45 4.62 6.91
CA LEU A 84 -2.80 4.09 6.99
C LEU A 84 -2.87 2.65 7.47
N ILE A 85 -1.84 1.87 7.17
CA ILE A 85 -1.71 0.46 7.55
C ILE A 85 -0.43 0.25 8.37
N ALA A 86 -0.35 -0.87 9.06
CA ALA A 86 0.85 -1.21 9.82
C ALA A 86 2.05 -1.37 8.89
N HIS A 87 3.21 -0.87 9.33
CA HIS A 87 4.45 -0.99 8.58
C HIS A 87 4.80 -2.45 8.31
N HIS A 88 5.13 -2.77 7.08
CA HIS A 88 5.49 -4.11 6.64
C HIS A 88 6.45 -4.03 5.44
N HIS A 89 6.99 -5.17 5.07
CA HIS A 89 7.89 -5.32 3.94
C HIS A 89 7.33 -6.33 2.95
N HIS A 90 7.94 -6.45 1.79
CA HIS A 90 7.41 -7.27 0.70
C HIS A 90 8.40 -8.33 0.21
N LEU A 91 7.85 -9.51 -0.09
CA LEU A 91 8.49 -10.51 -0.93
C LEU A 91 7.79 -10.46 -2.30
N VAL A 92 8.54 -10.23 -3.37
CA VAL A 92 8.00 -10.08 -4.72
C VAL A 92 8.52 -11.20 -5.61
N CYS A 93 7.60 -11.99 -6.17
CA CYS A 93 7.96 -13.00 -7.14
C CYS A 93 8.13 -12.36 -8.52
N ILE A 94 9.33 -12.47 -9.08
CA ILE A 94 9.64 -11.91 -10.41
C ILE A 94 9.05 -12.73 -11.56
N SER A 95 8.60 -13.96 -11.30
CA SER A 95 8.01 -14.84 -12.30
C SER A 95 6.49 -14.64 -12.42
N CYS A 96 5.74 -14.82 -11.33
CA CYS A 96 4.27 -14.72 -11.36
C CYS A 96 3.73 -13.35 -10.89
N GLY A 97 4.58 -12.48 -10.34
CA GLY A 97 4.19 -11.15 -9.84
C GLY A 97 3.50 -11.16 -8.49
N SER A 98 3.39 -12.31 -7.80
CA SER A 98 2.79 -12.36 -6.47
C SER A 98 3.59 -11.52 -5.47
N ILE A 99 2.87 -10.84 -4.58
CA ILE A 99 3.44 -10.03 -3.51
C ILE A 99 2.93 -10.59 -2.18
N SER A 100 3.85 -10.85 -1.27
CA SER A 100 3.55 -11.30 0.09
C SER A 100 4.06 -10.29 1.10
N ASP A 101 3.22 -9.92 2.05
CA ASP A 101 3.60 -9.03 3.13
C ASP A 101 4.37 -9.80 4.21
N ILE A 102 5.43 -9.20 4.71
CA ILE A 102 6.18 -9.72 5.85
C ILE A 102 6.34 -8.64 6.90
N SER A 103 6.17 -9.02 8.17
CA SER A 103 6.60 -8.23 9.31
C SER A 103 7.87 -8.87 9.89
N ALA A 104 8.88 -8.05 10.17
CA ALA A 104 10.19 -8.54 10.55
C ALA A 104 10.79 -7.68 11.69
N ASN A 105 10.34 -7.93 12.91
CA ASN A 105 10.79 -7.17 14.08
C ASN A 105 12.32 -7.14 14.25
N LYS A 106 13.00 -8.24 13.94
CA LYS A 106 14.47 -8.29 13.98
C LYS A 106 15.12 -7.37 12.94
N LEU A 107 14.53 -7.28 11.75
CA LEU A 107 15.01 -6.37 10.71
C LEU A 107 14.85 -4.92 11.15
N GLU A 108 13.70 -4.58 11.75
CA GLU A 108 13.44 -3.25 12.31
C GLU A 108 14.47 -2.86 13.37
N GLN A 109 14.76 -3.77 14.29
CA GLN A 109 15.78 -3.57 15.31
C GLN A 109 17.17 -3.36 14.71
N TYR A 110 17.51 -4.10 13.66
CA TYR A 110 18.78 -3.99 12.98
C TYR A 110 18.93 -2.65 12.25
N ILE A 111 17.89 -2.21 11.54
CA ILE A 111 17.85 -0.89 10.88
C ILE A 111 18.00 0.23 11.92
N ALA A 112 17.31 0.14 13.05
CA ALA A 112 17.41 1.10 14.12
C ALA A 112 18.83 1.16 14.71
N ALA A 113 19.46 0.00 14.91
CA ALA A 113 20.84 -0.09 15.43
C ALA A 113 21.86 0.52 14.46
N ILE A 114 21.78 0.20 13.17
CA ILE A 114 22.65 0.79 12.13
C ILE A 114 22.48 2.32 12.10
N SER A 115 21.26 2.77 12.12
CA SER A 115 20.96 4.22 12.09
C SER A 115 21.59 4.93 13.28
N LYS A 116 21.45 4.37 14.49
CA LYS A 116 22.04 4.92 15.70
C LYS A 116 23.57 4.93 15.65
N THR A 117 24.19 3.84 15.20
CA THR A 117 25.66 3.73 15.07
C THR A 117 26.22 4.78 14.12
N ASN A 118 25.46 5.18 13.09
CA ASN A 118 25.86 6.20 12.13
C ASN A 118 25.35 7.60 12.47
N ASN A 119 24.86 7.83 13.68
CA ASN A 119 24.24 9.13 14.09
C ASN A 119 23.18 9.61 13.09
N PHE A 120 22.42 8.68 12.52
CA PHE A 120 21.41 8.94 11.50
C PHE A 120 20.01 8.80 12.09
N ARG A 121 19.15 9.78 11.84
CA ARG A 121 17.74 9.75 12.24
C ARG A 121 16.88 9.31 11.07
N PRO A 122 16.48 8.03 10.97
CA PRO A 122 15.68 7.56 9.87
C PRO A 122 14.27 8.15 9.96
N LYS A 123 13.72 8.55 8.84
CA LYS A 123 12.33 9.00 8.70
C LYS A 123 11.43 7.89 8.16
N SER A 124 11.93 7.11 7.21
CA SER A 124 11.22 6.01 6.59
C SER A 124 12.22 5.02 6.01
N HIS A 125 11.79 3.79 5.80
CA HIS A 125 12.54 2.79 5.07
C HIS A 125 11.58 1.82 4.38
N GLN A 126 12.07 1.14 3.35
CA GLN A 126 11.36 0.08 2.66
C GLN A 126 12.32 -1.06 2.40
N VAL A 127 11.85 -2.28 2.55
CA VAL A 127 12.61 -3.49 2.19
C VAL A 127 11.75 -4.35 1.27
N GLU A 128 12.29 -4.64 0.11
CA GLU A 128 11.68 -5.51 -0.88
C GLU A 128 12.70 -6.59 -1.26
N VAL A 129 12.30 -7.84 -1.07
CA VAL A 129 13.11 -8.99 -1.50
C VAL A 129 12.47 -9.55 -2.78
N ARG A 130 13.24 -9.57 -3.84
CA ARG A 130 12.81 -10.05 -5.16
C ARG A 130 13.39 -11.43 -5.44
N GLY A 131 12.55 -12.35 -5.86
CA GLY A 131 12.97 -13.72 -6.11
C GLY A 131 11.85 -14.57 -6.68
N TYR A 132 11.79 -15.83 -6.30
CA TYR A 132 10.79 -16.77 -6.78
C TYR A 132 9.97 -17.31 -5.62
N CYS A 133 8.64 -17.24 -5.71
CA CYS A 133 7.75 -17.87 -4.74
C CYS A 133 7.85 -19.40 -4.82
N GLN A 134 7.31 -20.09 -3.83
CA GLN A 134 7.36 -21.56 -3.76
C GLN A 134 6.88 -22.24 -5.05
N GLY A 135 5.83 -21.73 -5.67
CA GLY A 135 5.29 -22.28 -6.91
C GLY A 135 6.11 -22.00 -8.17
N CYS A 136 7.06 -21.04 -8.10
CA CYS A 136 7.91 -20.63 -9.24
C CYS A 136 9.38 -21.03 -9.09
N GLN A 137 9.74 -21.64 -7.97
CA GLN A 137 11.07 -22.22 -7.79
C GLN A 137 11.23 -23.47 -8.66
N ILE A 138 12.37 -23.59 -9.32
CA ILE A 138 12.70 -24.75 -10.15
C ILE A 138 13.65 -25.66 -9.37
#